data_3f29fbae071dca5fcbd66b87bb6c25b4
#
_entry.id   3f29fbae071dca5fcbd66b87bb6c25b4
#
_cell.length_a   1.000
_cell.length_b   1.000
_cell.length_c   1.000
_cell.angle_alpha   90.00
_cell.angle_beta   90.00
_cell.angle_gamma   90.00
#
_symmetry.space_group_name_H-M   'P 1'
#
loop_
_entity.id
_entity.type
_entity.pdbx_description
1 polymer ?
#
loop_
_entity_poly.entity_id
_entity_poly.type
_entity_poly.pdbx_seq_one_letter_code
_entity_poly.pdbx_strand_id
1 'polypeptide(L)'
;MAQSLFISDLHLSEDTPHIEQGLTTFLKQEGDIDRLFLLGDIFEAWIGDDDDSPLAQRFADSMKRISDSGAQIYFTRGNRDFLVGQNYLDQFGATLLGDSVCIEVAGESTLLMHGDLLCSDDIDYLAFRAIAHNPEWQAEMLNKSLDERRALALSLIHI
;
A
#
# COMPACT_ATOMS: atom_id res chain seq x y z
N MET A 1 -8.66 -20.21 15.68
CA MET A 1 -9.47 -19.02 15.30
C MET A 1 -8.74 -18.35 14.15
N ALA A 2 -9.46 -17.87 13.14
CA ALA A 2 -8.84 -17.20 12.00
C ALA A 2 -8.15 -15.91 12.47
N GLN A 3 -6.83 -15.78 12.19
CA GLN A 3 -6.04 -14.60 12.55
C GLN A 3 -6.09 -13.58 11.40
N SER A 4 -6.52 -12.36 11.71
CA SER A 4 -6.47 -11.23 10.79
C SER A 4 -5.51 -10.18 11.31
N LEU A 5 -4.52 -9.81 10.50
CA LEU A 5 -3.58 -8.74 10.80
C LEU A 5 -3.88 -7.50 9.98
N PHE A 6 -3.71 -6.34 10.59
CA PHE A 6 -3.92 -5.03 9.98
C PHE A 6 -2.64 -4.20 10.14
N ILE A 7 -2.10 -3.71 9.05
CA ILE A 7 -0.86 -2.94 8.99
C ILE A 7 -1.09 -1.72 8.11
N SER A 8 -0.64 -0.55 8.54
CA SER A 8 -0.64 0.70 7.78
C SER A 8 0.60 1.54 8.09
N ASP A 9 0.82 2.57 7.33
CA ASP A 9 1.75 3.67 7.64
C ASP A 9 3.18 3.20 7.95
N LEU A 10 3.68 2.25 7.16
CA LEU A 10 5.05 1.75 7.28
C LEU A 10 6.06 2.73 6.65
N HIS A 11 5.65 3.45 5.62
CA HIS A 11 6.50 4.39 4.88
C HIS A 11 7.84 3.76 4.47
N LEU A 12 7.78 2.54 3.90
CA LEU A 12 8.96 1.82 3.46
C LEU A 12 9.74 2.61 2.42
N SER A 13 11.03 2.76 2.64
CA SER A 13 11.97 3.41 1.73
C SER A 13 13.35 2.76 1.82
N GLU A 14 14.20 2.99 0.82
CA GLU A 14 15.59 2.50 0.86
C GLU A 14 16.41 3.16 1.99
N ASP A 15 15.98 4.32 2.49
CA ASP A 15 16.63 5.03 3.58
C ASP A 15 16.25 4.48 4.98
N THR A 16 15.20 3.65 5.07
CA THR A 16 14.68 3.12 6.33
C THR A 16 14.64 1.58 6.36
N PRO A 17 15.75 0.88 6.07
CA PRO A 17 15.76 -0.58 5.96
C PRO A 17 15.38 -1.30 7.27
N HIS A 18 15.51 -0.63 8.41
CA HIS A 18 15.11 -1.18 9.71
C HIS A 18 13.59 -1.38 9.83
N ILE A 19 12.77 -0.59 9.13
CA ILE A 19 11.32 -0.77 9.12
C ILE A 19 10.95 -2.02 8.33
N GLU A 20 11.58 -2.24 7.16
CA GLU A 20 11.41 -3.48 6.37
C GLU A 20 11.82 -4.72 7.18
N GLN A 21 12.95 -4.64 7.92
CA GLN A 21 13.38 -5.71 8.81
C GLN A 21 12.39 -5.96 9.96
N GLY A 22 11.85 -4.88 10.53
CA GLY A 22 10.81 -4.93 11.57
C GLY A 22 9.56 -5.65 11.07
N LEU A 23 9.06 -5.28 9.90
CA LEU A 23 7.91 -5.94 9.26
C LEU A 23 8.18 -7.44 9.06
N THR A 24 9.34 -7.79 8.50
CA THR A 24 9.72 -9.18 8.25
C THR A 24 9.77 -9.98 9.55
N THR A 25 10.32 -9.40 10.61
CA THR A 25 10.41 -10.03 11.92
C THR A 25 9.04 -10.23 12.53
N PHE A 26 8.20 -9.20 12.49
CA PHE A 26 6.83 -9.24 12.99
C PHE A 26 6.02 -10.35 12.30
N LEU A 27 5.99 -10.37 10.97
CA LEU A 27 5.23 -11.38 10.22
C LEU A 27 5.70 -12.81 10.49
N LYS A 28 7.00 -13.02 10.75
CA LYS A 28 7.53 -14.33 11.15
C LYS A 28 7.11 -14.74 12.58
N GLN A 29 6.97 -13.78 13.48
CA GLN A 29 6.58 -14.04 14.87
C GLN A 29 5.10 -14.34 15.02
N GLU A 30 4.26 -13.74 14.17
CA GLU A 30 2.81 -13.94 14.21
C GLU A 30 2.37 -15.34 13.73
N GLY A 31 3.19 -16.03 12.93
CA GLY A 31 2.95 -17.43 12.56
C GLY A 31 1.84 -17.60 11.52
N ASP A 32 0.79 -18.35 11.86
CA ASP A 32 -0.28 -18.74 10.95
C ASP A 32 -1.27 -17.58 10.72
N ILE A 33 -1.01 -16.76 9.70
CA ILE A 33 -1.85 -15.63 9.31
C ILE A 33 -2.89 -16.13 8.30
N ASP A 34 -4.19 -15.93 8.57
CA ASP A 34 -5.25 -16.23 7.60
C ASP A 34 -5.51 -15.04 6.66
N ARG A 35 -5.54 -13.82 7.19
CA ARG A 35 -5.76 -12.61 6.42
C ARG A 35 -4.79 -11.50 6.83
N LEU A 36 -4.16 -10.87 5.84
CA LEU A 36 -3.31 -9.70 6.03
C LEU A 36 -3.92 -8.51 5.27
N PHE A 37 -4.22 -7.44 5.99
CA PHE A 37 -4.74 -6.19 5.44
C PHE A 37 -3.66 -5.11 5.50
N LEU A 38 -3.23 -4.63 4.34
CA LEU A 38 -2.31 -3.52 4.15
C LEU A 38 -3.15 -2.27 3.86
N LEU A 39 -3.27 -1.39 4.84
CA LEU A 39 -4.25 -0.29 4.81
C LEU A 39 -3.64 1.06 4.42
N GLY A 40 -2.77 1.05 3.40
CA GLY A 40 -2.19 2.25 2.80
C GLY A 40 -0.94 2.77 3.50
N ASP A 41 -0.24 3.65 2.78
CA ASP A 41 1.04 4.22 3.18
C ASP A 41 2.07 3.14 3.58
N ILE A 42 2.03 2.02 2.86
CA ILE A 42 3.02 0.94 3.00
C ILE A 42 4.37 1.42 2.46
N PHE A 43 4.37 2.15 1.36
CA PHE A 43 5.55 2.78 0.76
C PHE A 43 5.56 4.28 1.03
N GLU A 44 6.74 4.87 1.24
CA GLU A 44 6.91 6.33 1.36
C GLU A 44 6.50 7.05 0.07
N ALA A 45 6.72 6.42 -1.06
CA ALA A 45 6.22 6.83 -2.36
C ALA A 45 6.10 5.62 -3.28
N TRP A 46 5.06 5.61 -4.13
CA TRP A 46 4.90 4.61 -5.18
C TRP A 46 4.77 5.30 -6.52
N ILE A 47 5.57 4.87 -7.49
CA ILE A 47 5.67 5.52 -8.80
C ILE A 47 4.98 4.76 -9.93
N GLY A 48 4.38 3.60 -9.63
CA GLY A 48 3.67 2.74 -10.58
C GLY A 48 4.08 1.28 -10.48
N ASP A 49 3.28 0.40 -11.05
CA ASP A 49 3.46 -1.07 -10.93
C ASP A 49 4.67 -1.60 -11.71
N ASP A 50 5.27 -0.77 -12.54
CA ASP A 50 6.51 -1.01 -13.27
C ASP A 50 7.76 -0.50 -12.50
N ASP A 51 7.61 -0.16 -11.22
CA ASP A 51 8.76 0.22 -10.37
C ASP A 51 9.77 -0.94 -10.29
N ASP A 52 10.99 -0.67 -10.73
CA ASP A 52 12.10 -1.62 -10.77
C ASP A 52 13.03 -1.51 -9.54
N SER A 53 12.57 -0.83 -8.49
CA SER A 53 13.36 -0.65 -7.27
C SER A 53 13.60 -1.97 -6.53
N PRO A 54 14.80 -2.16 -5.93
CA PRO A 54 15.05 -3.34 -5.09
C PRO A 54 14.06 -3.48 -3.93
N LEU A 55 13.57 -2.38 -3.37
CA LEU A 55 12.57 -2.39 -2.30
C LEU A 55 11.25 -3.01 -2.78
N ALA A 56 10.74 -2.60 -3.95
CA ALA A 56 9.50 -3.15 -4.50
C ALA A 56 9.61 -4.67 -4.68
N GLN A 57 10.75 -5.16 -5.19
CA GLN A 57 10.97 -6.59 -5.37
C GLN A 57 11.06 -7.34 -4.03
N ARG A 58 11.84 -6.84 -3.06
CA ARG A 58 11.97 -7.47 -1.74
C ARG A 58 10.64 -7.54 -1.00
N PHE A 59 9.83 -6.48 -1.10
CA PHE A 59 8.49 -6.46 -0.52
C PHE A 59 7.58 -7.51 -1.18
N ALA A 60 7.54 -7.56 -2.52
CA ALA A 60 6.76 -8.57 -3.25
C ALA A 60 7.18 -9.99 -2.87
N ASP A 61 8.49 -10.28 -2.78
CA ASP A 61 9.01 -11.59 -2.36
C ASP A 61 8.62 -11.93 -0.92
N SER A 62 8.59 -10.95 -0.03
CA SER A 62 8.13 -11.12 1.34
C SER A 62 6.65 -11.46 1.41
N MET A 63 5.81 -10.71 0.70
CA MET A 63 4.37 -10.93 0.64
C MET A 63 4.03 -12.26 -0.05
N LYS A 64 4.80 -12.62 -1.09
CA LYS A 64 4.66 -13.90 -1.76
C LYS A 64 4.83 -15.09 -0.80
N ARG A 65 5.83 -15.03 0.09
CA ARG A 65 6.02 -16.08 1.12
C ARG A 65 4.81 -16.19 2.07
N ILE A 66 4.21 -15.05 2.44
CA ILE A 66 3.01 -15.02 3.29
C ILE A 66 1.81 -15.61 2.53
N SER A 67 1.61 -15.23 1.27
CA SER A 67 0.56 -15.79 0.42
C SER A 67 0.74 -17.28 0.19
N ASP A 68 1.96 -17.75 -0.07
CA ASP A 68 2.29 -19.17 -0.30
C ASP A 68 2.07 -20.03 0.98
N SER A 69 2.10 -19.44 2.17
CA SER A 69 1.71 -20.11 3.42
C SER A 69 0.19 -20.23 3.62
N GLY A 70 -0.62 -19.66 2.72
CA GLY A 70 -2.07 -19.77 2.70
C GLY A 70 -2.82 -18.51 3.12
N ALA A 71 -2.12 -17.43 3.49
CA ALA A 71 -2.74 -16.17 3.85
C ALA A 71 -3.37 -15.46 2.64
N GLN A 72 -4.53 -14.86 2.85
CA GLN A 72 -5.15 -13.94 1.90
C GLN A 72 -4.64 -12.52 2.18
N ILE A 73 -4.11 -11.85 1.17
CA ILE A 73 -3.56 -10.50 1.31
C ILE A 73 -4.47 -9.51 0.61
N TYR A 74 -4.76 -8.40 1.29
CA TYR A 74 -5.58 -7.30 0.80
C TYR A 74 -4.83 -5.99 0.93
N PHE A 75 -4.99 -5.11 -0.04
CA PHE A 75 -4.33 -3.81 -0.08
C PHE A 75 -5.35 -2.69 -0.29
N THR A 76 -5.30 -1.67 0.55
CA THR A 76 -5.98 -0.38 0.36
C THR A 76 -4.93 0.69 0.13
N ARG A 77 -5.16 1.57 -0.84
CA ARG A 77 -4.24 2.67 -1.14
C ARG A 77 -4.26 3.72 -0.05
N GLY A 78 -3.09 4.27 0.27
CA GLY A 78 -2.94 5.48 1.08
C GLY A 78 -2.64 6.71 0.24
N ASN A 79 -2.25 7.78 0.91
CA ASN A 79 -1.93 9.05 0.25
C ASN A 79 -0.49 9.06 -0.33
N ARG A 80 0.38 8.16 0.07
CA ARG A 80 1.75 8.01 -0.45
C ARG A 80 1.85 6.97 -1.56
N ASP A 81 1.01 5.96 -1.53
CA ASP A 81 1.05 4.83 -2.45
C ASP A 81 -0.22 4.64 -3.29
N PHE A 82 -0.89 5.77 -3.60
CA PHE A 82 -2.15 5.80 -4.37
C PHE A 82 -2.02 5.29 -5.82
N LEU A 83 -0.82 5.17 -6.36
CA LEU A 83 -0.56 4.59 -7.69
C LEU A 83 -0.35 3.07 -7.66
N VAL A 84 -0.39 2.41 -6.50
CA VAL A 84 -0.35 0.95 -6.44
C VAL A 84 -1.55 0.40 -7.20
N GLY A 85 -1.28 -0.48 -8.16
CA GLY A 85 -2.27 -1.13 -8.99
C GLY A 85 -2.29 -2.64 -8.83
N GLN A 86 -3.26 -3.30 -9.47
CA GLN A 86 -3.45 -4.74 -9.37
C GLN A 86 -2.28 -5.52 -10.00
N ASN A 87 -1.60 -4.97 -11.03
CA ASN A 87 -0.48 -5.65 -11.68
C ASN A 87 0.70 -5.93 -10.73
N TYR A 88 1.00 -4.98 -9.83
CA TYR A 88 2.01 -5.20 -8.80
C TYR A 88 1.54 -6.22 -7.75
N LEU A 89 0.30 -6.09 -7.31
CA LEU A 89 -0.31 -6.95 -6.30
C LEU A 89 -0.43 -8.41 -6.77
N ASP A 90 -0.63 -8.63 -8.06
CA ASP A 90 -0.71 -9.97 -8.66
C ASP A 90 0.59 -10.76 -8.50
N GLN A 91 1.75 -10.09 -8.34
CA GLN A 91 3.04 -10.75 -8.12
C GLN A 91 3.03 -11.62 -6.85
N PHE A 92 2.21 -11.27 -5.87
CA PHE A 92 2.09 -12.01 -4.61
C PHE A 92 0.65 -12.40 -4.26
N GLY A 93 -0.27 -12.27 -5.23
CA GLY A 93 -1.65 -12.75 -5.10
C GLY A 93 -2.51 -11.91 -4.15
N ALA A 94 -2.22 -10.63 -3.99
CA ALA A 94 -3.03 -9.73 -3.19
C ALA A 94 -4.19 -9.12 -3.98
N THR A 95 -5.26 -8.77 -3.26
CA THR A 95 -6.44 -8.12 -3.81
C THR A 95 -6.44 -6.64 -3.50
N LEU A 96 -6.57 -5.79 -4.52
CA LEU A 96 -6.77 -4.36 -4.32
C LEU A 96 -8.21 -4.09 -3.87
N LEU A 97 -8.34 -3.44 -2.72
CA LEU A 97 -9.62 -2.98 -2.18
C LEU A 97 -9.91 -1.54 -2.64
N GLY A 98 -11.17 -1.12 -2.51
CA GLY A 98 -11.55 0.28 -2.69
C GLY A 98 -11.07 1.16 -1.52
N ASP A 99 -11.33 2.48 -1.63
CA ASP A 99 -10.97 3.47 -0.60
C ASP A 99 -11.61 3.17 0.77
N SER A 100 -12.77 2.52 0.75
CA SER A 100 -13.43 2.00 1.95
C SER A 100 -14.19 0.71 1.63
N VAL A 101 -14.15 -0.25 2.53
CA VAL A 101 -14.84 -1.53 2.39
C VAL A 101 -15.31 -2.03 3.75
N CYS A 102 -16.54 -2.57 3.81
CA CYS A 102 -17.02 -3.27 4.99
C CYS A 102 -16.77 -4.77 4.86
N ILE A 103 -16.14 -5.34 5.87
CA ILE A 103 -15.88 -6.79 5.97
C ILE A 103 -16.34 -7.31 7.32
N GLU A 104 -16.44 -8.63 7.44
CA GLU A 104 -16.65 -9.27 8.74
C GLU A 104 -15.31 -9.67 9.36
N VAL A 105 -15.07 -9.23 10.59
CA VAL A 105 -13.91 -9.61 11.41
C VAL A 105 -14.40 -10.13 12.75
N ALA A 106 -14.12 -11.38 13.06
CA ALA A 106 -14.54 -12.03 14.30
C ALA A 106 -16.05 -11.94 14.59
N GLY A 107 -16.88 -11.94 13.56
CA GLY A 107 -18.35 -11.82 13.67
C GLY A 107 -18.88 -10.39 13.74
N GLU A 108 -18.01 -9.40 13.67
CA GLU A 108 -18.37 -7.98 13.71
C GLU A 108 -18.19 -7.32 12.33
N SER A 109 -19.17 -6.49 11.93
CA SER A 109 -19.06 -5.68 10.72
C SER A 109 -18.04 -4.56 10.94
N THR A 110 -16.96 -4.61 10.17
CA THR A 110 -15.79 -3.72 10.33
C THR A 110 -15.57 -2.93 9.06
N LEU A 111 -15.56 -1.60 9.18
CA LEU A 111 -15.19 -0.69 8.08
C LEU A 111 -13.68 -0.57 8.01
N LEU A 112 -13.09 -0.88 6.86
CA LEU A 112 -11.69 -0.69 6.56
C LEU A 112 -11.50 0.51 5.62
N MET A 113 -10.56 1.36 5.92
CA MET A 113 -10.10 2.49 5.10
C MET A 113 -8.70 2.91 5.55
N HIS A 114 -8.00 3.67 4.71
CA HIS A 114 -6.73 4.28 5.14
C HIS A 114 -6.95 5.35 6.21
N GLY A 115 -8.03 6.12 6.09
CA GLY A 115 -8.41 7.12 7.10
C GLY A 115 -8.13 8.58 6.69
N ASP A 116 -7.44 8.82 5.60
CA ASP A 116 -7.13 10.14 5.05
C ASP A 116 -8.39 11.00 4.81
N LEU A 117 -9.49 10.38 4.36
CA LEU A 117 -10.78 11.05 4.14
C LEU A 117 -11.45 11.52 5.43
N LEU A 118 -11.00 11.09 6.59
CA LEU A 118 -11.49 11.56 7.89
C LEU A 118 -10.92 12.95 8.26
N CYS A 119 -9.83 13.35 7.60
CA CYS A 119 -9.23 14.68 7.73
C CYS A 119 -10.00 15.72 6.90
N SER A 120 -11.29 15.91 7.19
CA SER A 120 -12.21 16.73 6.40
C SER A 120 -11.87 18.23 6.39
N ASP A 121 -11.04 18.68 7.34
CA ASP A 121 -10.63 20.08 7.47
C ASP A 121 -9.39 20.44 6.64
N ASP A 122 -8.67 19.44 6.13
CA ASP A 122 -7.51 19.61 5.26
C ASP A 122 -7.94 19.81 3.80
N ILE A 123 -8.37 21.03 3.50
CA ILE A 123 -8.90 21.40 2.19
C ILE A 123 -7.84 21.25 1.08
N ASP A 124 -6.59 21.58 1.37
CA ASP A 124 -5.48 21.50 0.40
C ASP A 124 -5.18 20.04 0.06
N TYR A 125 -5.14 19.16 1.07
CA TYR A 125 -5.00 17.74 0.86
C TYR A 125 -6.17 17.15 0.04
N LEU A 126 -7.41 17.48 0.39
CA LEU A 126 -8.60 16.97 -0.31
C LEU A 126 -8.61 17.42 -1.78
N ALA A 127 -8.19 18.65 -2.07
CA ALA A 127 -8.03 19.14 -3.44
C ALA A 127 -6.95 18.36 -4.21
N PHE A 128 -5.78 18.13 -3.60
CA PHE A 128 -4.72 17.30 -4.18
C PHE A 128 -5.20 15.87 -4.40
N ARG A 129 -5.87 15.27 -3.41
CA ARG A 129 -6.40 13.91 -3.51
C ARG A 129 -7.37 13.76 -4.69
N ALA A 130 -8.26 14.73 -4.90
CA ALA A 130 -9.19 14.71 -6.02
C ALA A 130 -8.48 14.68 -7.38
N ILE A 131 -7.33 15.34 -7.50
CA ILE A 131 -6.48 15.32 -8.69
C ILE A 131 -5.74 13.96 -8.80
N ALA A 132 -5.08 13.54 -7.73
CA ALA A 132 -4.25 12.33 -7.70
C ALA A 132 -5.06 11.03 -7.92
N HIS A 133 -6.33 11.02 -7.54
CA HIS A 133 -7.25 9.91 -7.79
C HIS A 133 -8.02 10.01 -9.11
N ASN A 134 -7.79 11.06 -9.90
CA ASN A 134 -8.39 11.18 -11.24
C ASN A 134 -7.71 10.18 -12.19
N PRO A 135 -8.46 9.29 -12.88
CA PRO A 135 -7.88 8.28 -13.77
C PRO A 135 -7.07 8.86 -14.93
N GLU A 136 -7.48 10.00 -15.48
CA GLU A 136 -6.78 10.66 -16.59
C GLU A 136 -5.43 11.20 -16.13
N TRP A 137 -5.40 11.84 -14.95
CA TRP A 137 -4.17 12.31 -14.33
C TRP A 137 -3.21 11.15 -13.99
N GLN A 138 -3.74 10.05 -13.44
CA GLN A 138 -2.94 8.86 -13.17
C GLN A 138 -2.35 8.26 -14.45
N ALA A 139 -3.13 8.19 -15.52
CA ALA A 139 -2.66 7.70 -16.82
C ALA A 139 -1.55 8.60 -17.39
N GLU A 140 -1.70 9.93 -17.30
CA GLU A 140 -0.66 10.89 -17.71
C GLU A 140 0.61 10.72 -16.88
N MET A 141 0.48 10.54 -15.58
CA MET A 141 1.60 10.31 -14.67
C MET A 141 2.34 9.01 -15.02
N LEU A 142 1.61 7.91 -15.20
CA LEU A 142 2.18 6.60 -15.51
C LEU A 142 2.79 6.51 -16.93
N ASN A 143 2.44 7.41 -17.84
CA ASN A 143 3.07 7.52 -19.17
C ASN A 143 4.46 8.20 -19.15
N LYS A 144 4.85 8.82 -18.04
CA LYS A 144 6.19 9.39 -17.88
C LYS A 144 7.21 8.27 -17.64
N SER A 145 8.48 8.54 -17.93
CA SER A 145 9.56 7.61 -17.60
C SER A 145 9.70 7.38 -16.08
N LEU A 146 10.29 6.26 -15.68
CA LEU A 146 10.55 5.97 -14.26
C LEU A 146 11.35 7.09 -13.59
N ASP A 147 12.36 7.64 -14.27
CA ASP A 147 13.19 8.71 -13.71
C ASP A 147 12.41 10.01 -13.49
N GLU A 148 11.53 10.38 -14.42
CA GLU A 148 10.64 11.54 -14.25
C GLU A 148 9.67 11.32 -13.09
N ARG A 149 9.10 10.13 -12.96
CA ARG A 149 8.20 9.79 -11.85
C ARG A 149 8.91 9.79 -10.50
N ARG A 150 10.16 9.29 -10.43
CA ARG A 150 11.00 9.36 -9.21
C ARG A 150 11.28 10.80 -8.82
N ALA A 151 11.63 11.65 -9.77
CA ALA A 151 11.89 13.06 -9.49
C ALA A 151 10.64 13.79 -8.97
N LEU A 152 9.46 13.49 -9.52
CA LEU A 152 8.18 14.04 -9.07
C LEU A 152 7.82 13.53 -7.67
N ALA A 153 7.97 12.23 -7.40
CA ALA A 153 7.71 11.65 -6.08
C ALA A 153 8.56 12.32 -5.00
N LEU A 154 9.86 12.52 -5.26
CA LEU A 154 10.74 13.24 -4.33
C LEU A 154 10.28 14.67 -4.07
N SER A 155 9.71 15.36 -5.05
CA SER A 155 9.17 16.72 -4.86
C SER A 155 7.89 16.73 -4.00
N LEU A 156 7.09 15.67 -4.07
CA LEU A 156 5.83 15.54 -3.31
C LEU A 156 6.04 15.10 -1.86
N ILE A 157 7.11 14.37 -1.56
CA ILE A 157 7.45 13.96 -0.18
C ILE A 157 7.70 15.18 0.73
N HIS A 158 8.12 16.30 0.16
CA HIS A 158 8.41 17.53 0.89
C HIS A 158 7.18 18.47 1.05
N ILE A 159 6.03 18.09 0.57
CA ILE A 159 4.76 18.79 0.76
C ILE A 159 3.96 18.13 1.88
#